data_358e728d3e6d6fc89539ac8f453f61e3
#
_entry.id   358e728d3e6d6fc89539ac8f453f61e3
#
_cell.length_a   1.000
_cell.length_b   1.000
_cell.length_c   1.000
_cell.angle_alpha   90.00
_cell.angle_beta   90.00
_cell.angle_gamma   90.00
#
_symmetry.space_group_name_H-M   'P 1'
#
loop_
_entity.id
_entity.type
_entity.pdbx_description
1 polymer ?
#
loop_
_entity_poly.entity_id
_entity_poly.type
_entity_poly.pdbx_seq_one_letter_code
_entity_poly.pdbx_strand_id
1 'polypeptide(L)'
;MGTRGTRSRLAVGLTACAALVGTMLATTAPGGAAAEDRRAQRGLGDLLVTPGSSYVAGQQLTFEGDLGVNGVRTIHLEQNMGRIGDTWGVIEGFRAKTKSDGSFRFTYPAPSMIDISMRVAAPGAVTSSWRFEPKAQDLTLATPKLPGLDPNEVLMGVPFTILVDTTPTLVGRPDLPPPPLPGRKLTLQRRVNGDAWETLATSVTGLLGNGTFLQTVTEPGPVTYRVREEDWNLGGDRIGWYPSFPFTIRVVDPLDPDAGRPRIDTAPSHPVGRDGQAPTTRGGQTAAKINKWGVSLWDFAWAYGESLTSKPARGTDRRGWWLDASDGTGRTAKLNGQIVLDSGRNFRGDGDYGTTRATLHGNPATYGRWETAFRIKRFETGADDYHAVLELVPDRASDYRCGTRNITVADIDAGGKTLDIGVRTAQGLQWKATRGIDIGTRSAAIGIELGKRHITWFVDGKTVGVVRSRTAVPRVPMTLRLSLVGKGTQEMNHTQLLSDWERGWSLDRGKQVTKGAPLKKSSYDAGC
;
A
#
# COMPACT_ATOMS: atom_id res chain seq x y z
N MET A 1 -5.94 36.22 63.57
CA MET A 1 -4.67 36.29 62.86
C MET A 1 -4.96 36.04 61.39
N GLY A 2 -4.94 37.12 60.68
CA GLY A 2 -5.36 37.19 59.30
C GLY A 2 -4.19 37.01 58.33
N THR A 3 -4.47 36.45 57.17
CA THR A 3 -3.61 36.69 56.00
C THR A 3 -4.51 36.90 54.77
N ARG A 4 -4.24 38.02 54.15
CA ARG A 4 -4.92 38.64 53.01
C ARG A 4 -4.67 37.81 51.73
N GLY A 5 -5.70 37.48 50.98
CA GLY A 5 -5.63 36.99 49.63
C GLY A 5 -5.71 38.12 48.62
N THR A 6 -4.74 38.17 47.73
CA THR A 6 -4.65 39.13 46.62
C THR A 6 -5.41 38.60 45.40
N ARG A 7 -6.43 39.33 44.95
CA ARG A 7 -7.13 39.07 43.69
C ARG A 7 -6.37 39.78 42.56
N SER A 8 -5.85 39.02 41.61
CA SER A 8 -5.37 39.54 40.32
C SER A 8 -6.54 39.55 39.31
N ARG A 9 -6.86 40.71 38.82
CA ARG A 9 -7.76 40.93 37.70
C ARG A 9 -6.95 40.81 36.40
N LEU A 10 -7.29 39.85 35.54
CA LEU A 10 -6.83 39.84 34.16
C LEU A 10 -7.75 40.76 33.33
N ALA A 11 -7.14 41.79 32.75
CA ALA A 11 -7.76 42.65 31.75
C ALA A 11 -7.72 41.96 30.38
N VAL A 12 -8.87 41.82 29.76
CA VAL A 12 -9.02 41.38 28.36
C VAL A 12 -8.79 42.59 27.48
N GLY A 13 -7.68 42.64 26.78
CA GLY A 13 -7.41 43.63 25.74
C GLY A 13 -7.96 43.12 24.40
N LEU A 14 -8.99 43.77 23.92
CA LEU A 14 -9.42 43.66 22.53
C LEU A 14 -8.41 44.43 21.66
N THR A 15 -7.67 43.69 20.80
CA THR A 15 -6.87 44.31 19.75
C THR A 15 -7.63 44.17 18.43
N ALA A 16 -8.06 45.27 17.88
CA ALA A 16 -8.67 45.38 16.56
C ALA A 16 -7.59 45.08 15.49
N CYS A 17 -7.76 44.02 14.71
CA CYS A 17 -6.99 43.82 13.50
C CYS A 17 -7.55 44.64 12.36
N ALA A 18 -6.80 45.68 11.96
CA ALA A 18 -7.02 46.43 10.75
C ALA A 18 -6.82 45.55 9.52
N ALA A 19 -7.80 45.57 8.62
CA ALA A 19 -7.69 44.90 7.33
C ALA A 19 -6.67 45.64 6.45
N LEU A 20 -5.54 44.99 6.19
CA LEU A 20 -4.63 45.36 5.11
C LEU A 20 -5.14 44.69 3.83
N VAL A 21 -5.75 45.46 2.96
CA VAL A 21 -5.99 45.12 1.57
C VAL A 21 -4.64 45.17 0.86
N GLY A 22 -3.97 44.05 0.82
CA GLY A 22 -2.76 43.86 -0.01
C GLY A 22 -3.19 43.60 -1.44
N THR A 23 -2.98 44.53 -2.33
CA THR A 23 -2.98 44.35 -3.78
C THR A 23 -2.03 43.24 -4.14
N MET A 24 -2.55 42.07 -4.48
CA MET A 24 -1.73 41.03 -5.13
C MET A 24 -1.34 41.52 -6.53
N LEU A 25 -0.11 41.96 -6.64
CA LEU A 25 0.57 42.01 -7.93
C LEU A 25 0.64 40.55 -8.42
N ALA A 26 -0.09 40.26 -9.49
CA ALA A 26 0.05 39.04 -10.25
C ALA A 26 1.48 39.01 -10.80
N THR A 27 2.36 38.30 -10.12
CA THR A 27 3.63 37.88 -10.69
C THR A 27 3.28 36.82 -11.71
N THR A 28 3.24 37.20 -12.97
CA THR A 28 3.25 36.29 -14.11
C THR A 28 4.44 35.33 -13.90
N ALA A 29 4.14 34.07 -13.68
CA ALA A 29 5.16 33.02 -13.62
C ALA A 29 5.98 33.07 -14.92
N PRO A 30 7.30 32.97 -14.87
CA PRO A 30 8.12 32.93 -16.05
C PRO A 30 8.05 31.54 -16.71
N GLY A 31 6.85 31.16 -17.15
CA GLY A 31 6.67 29.93 -17.93
C GLY A 31 6.96 30.07 -19.41
N GLY A 32 7.11 31.31 -19.90
CA GLY A 32 7.34 31.56 -21.31
C GLY A 32 8.82 31.54 -21.75
N ALA A 33 9.75 31.95 -20.90
CA ALA A 33 11.16 32.04 -21.26
C ALA A 33 11.90 30.69 -21.27
N ALA A 34 11.41 29.69 -20.56
CA ALA A 34 12.02 28.35 -20.54
C ALA A 34 11.70 27.50 -21.79
N ALA A 35 10.70 27.87 -22.56
CA ALA A 35 10.31 27.15 -23.77
C ALA A 35 11.11 27.58 -25.00
N GLU A 36 11.57 28.83 -25.07
CA GLU A 36 12.33 29.33 -26.22
C GLU A 36 13.81 28.94 -26.20
N ASP A 37 14.41 28.80 -25.01
CA ASP A 37 15.82 28.42 -24.89
C ASP A 37 16.09 26.93 -25.16
N ARG A 38 15.02 26.08 -25.14
CA ARG A 38 15.12 24.65 -25.42
C ARG A 38 15.10 24.26 -26.91
N ARG A 39 14.75 25.20 -27.81
CA ARG A 39 14.74 24.93 -29.25
C ARG A 39 16.14 24.85 -29.89
N ALA A 40 17.18 25.18 -29.15
CA ALA A 40 18.55 25.21 -29.70
C ALA A 40 19.32 23.88 -29.62
N GLN A 41 18.79 22.85 -28.91
CA GLN A 41 19.41 21.51 -28.92
C GLN A 41 18.85 20.68 -30.08
N ARG A 42 19.54 20.70 -31.20
CA ARG A 42 19.22 19.87 -32.37
C ARG A 42 19.16 18.40 -32.00
N GLY A 43 17.96 17.80 -32.10
CA GLY A 43 17.74 16.36 -31.98
C GLY A 43 16.94 15.89 -30.74
N LEU A 44 16.56 16.77 -29.82
CA LEU A 44 15.60 16.44 -28.78
C LEU A 44 14.20 16.97 -29.15
N GLY A 45 13.20 16.09 -29.06
CA GLY A 45 11.80 16.47 -29.17
C GLY A 45 11.31 17.17 -27.90
N ASP A 46 10.12 17.78 -27.98
CA ASP A 46 9.49 18.49 -26.87
C ASP A 46 8.43 17.62 -26.21
N LEU A 47 8.29 17.76 -24.88
CA LEU A 47 7.24 17.13 -24.08
C LEU A 47 6.60 18.15 -23.16
N LEU A 48 5.27 18.27 -23.25
CA LEU A 48 4.43 19.02 -22.34
C LEU A 48 3.46 18.03 -21.65
N VAL A 49 3.32 18.17 -20.34
CA VAL A 49 2.35 17.39 -19.54
C VAL A 49 1.35 18.35 -18.91
N THR A 50 0.06 18.07 -19.09
CA THR A 50 -1.03 18.92 -18.58
C THR A 50 -2.00 18.11 -17.71
N PRO A 51 -2.35 18.58 -16.50
CA PRO A 51 -1.81 19.76 -15.82
C PRO A 51 -0.34 19.60 -15.48
N GLY A 52 0.43 20.67 -15.60
CA GLY A 52 1.89 20.68 -15.38
C GLY A 52 2.29 20.75 -13.91
N SER A 53 1.35 21.10 -13.03
CA SER A 53 1.52 21.19 -11.58
C SER A 53 0.21 20.81 -10.89
N SER A 54 0.28 20.49 -9.59
CA SER A 54 -0.92 20.23 -8.79
C SER A 54 -1.78 19.07 -9.26
N TYR A 55 -1.19 17.92 -9.44
CA TYR A 55 -1.88 16.67 -9.74
C TYR A 55 -1.61 15.63 -8.64
N VAL A 56 -2.48 14.64 -8.55
CA VAL A 56 -2.35 13.52 -7.61
C VAL A 56 -2.01 12.23 -8.35
N ALA A 57 -1.45 11.29 -7.62
CA ALA A 57 -1.15 9.96 -8.15
C ALA A 57 -2.40 9.32 -8.79
N GLY A 58 -2.23 8.74 -9.96
CA GLY A 58 -3.31 8.10 -10.72
C GLY A 58 -4.23 9.04 -11.49
N GLN A 59 -4.10 10.35 -11.34
CA GLN A 59 -4.81 11.32 -12.17
C GLN A 59 -4.41 11.15 -13.63
N GLN A 60 -5.37 11.18 -14.56
CA GLN A 60 -5.08 11.14 -15.98
C GLN A 60 -4.48 12.47 -16.43
N LEU A 61 -3.25 12.42 -16.92
CA LEU A 61 -2.53 13.57 -17.47
C LEU A 61 -2.51 13.48 -18.99
N THR A 62 -2.52 14.61 -19.67
CA THR A 62 -2.32 14.70 -21.12
C THR A 62 -0.83 14.91 -21.39
N PHE A 63 -0.27 14.06 -22.19
CA PHE A 63 1.09 14.15 -22.74
C PHE A 63 0.97 14.59 -24.19
N GLU A 64 1.58 15.69 -24.53
CA GLU A 64 1.64 16.21 -25.91
C GLU A 64 3.01 16.76 -26.23
N GLY A 65 3.37 16.71 -27.49
CA GLY A 65 4.68 17.19 -27.92
C GLY A 65 5.02 16.74 -29.33
N ASP A 66 6.31 16.86 -29.64
CA ASP A 66 6.90 16.48 -30.91
C ASP A 66 8.18 15.68 -30.69
N LEU A 67 8.43 14.66 -31.47
CA LEU A 67 9.67 13.87 -31.39
C LEU A 67 10.89 14.55 -31.96
N GLY A 68 10.75 15.72 -32.60
CA GLY A 68 11.82 16.40 -33.32
C GLY A 68 12.15 15.72 -34.65
N VAL A 69 11.37 14.73 -35.08
CA VAL A 69 11.56 14.00 -36.34
C VAL A 69 10.18 13.69 -36.96
N ASN A 70 10.07 13.96 -38.26
CA ASN A 70 8.85 13.71 -39.00
C ASN A 70 8.60 12.20 -39.24
N GLY A 71 7.35 11.86 -39.50
CA GLY A 71 6.90 10.53 -39.86
C GLY A 71 6.07 9.86 -38.75
N VAL A 72 5.19 8.94 -39.15
CA VAL A 72 4.40 8.13 -38.22
C VAL A 72 5.30 7.10 -37.57
N ARG A 73 5.51 7.20 -36.25
CA ARG A 73 6.35 6.29 -35.48
C ARG A 73 5.56 5.71 -34.32
N THR A 74 5.87 4.47 -33.95
CA THR A 74 5.39 3.90 -32.69
C THR A 74 6.24 4.47 -31.57
N ILE A 75 5.58 5.11 -30.61
CA ILE A 75 6.19 5.69 -29.41
C ILE A 75 5.86 4.86 -28.18
N HIS A 76 6.74 4.92 -27.20
CA HIS A 76 6.58 4.36 -25.86
C HIS A 76 6.99 5.40 -24.81
N LEU A 77 6.53 5.19 -23.59
CA LEU A 77 7.00 5.95 -22.44
C LEU A 77 8.22 5.27 -21.84
N GLU A 78 9.20 6.05 -21.48
CA GLU A 78 10.32 5.64 -20.65
C GLU A 78 10.29 6.40 -19.33
N GLN A 79 10.73 5.75 -18.27
CA GLN A 79 10.84 6.33 -16.95
C GLN A 79 12.26 6.20 -16.39
N ASN A 80 12.64 7.18 -15.58
CA ASN A 80 13.83 7.17 -14.74
C ASN A 80 13.39 7.42 -13.31
N MET A 81 13.81 6.58 -12.35
CA MET A 81 13.37 6.62 -10.96
C MET A 81 14.12 7.66 -10.13
N GLY A 82 15.03 8.42 -10.72
CA GLY A 82 15.79 9.49 -10.05
C GLY A 82 16.84 8.99 -9.06
N ARG A 83 17.17 7.70 -9.08
CA ARG A 83 18.21 7.12 -8.21
C ARG A 83 19.58 7.23 -8.88
N ILE A 84 20.64 7.29 -8.06
CA ILE A 84 22.01 7.30 -8.56
C ILE A 84 22.27 6.02 -9.36
N GLY A 85 22.67 6.17 -10.63
CA GLY A 85 22.92 5.07 -11.56
C GLY A 85 21.67 4.52 -12.26
N ASP A 86 20.51 5.13 -12.08
CA ASP A 86 19.30 4.75 -12.81
C ASP A 86 19.43 5.04 -14.31
N THR A 87 18.97 4.09 -15.09
CA THR A 87 18.83 4.21 -16.55
C THR A 87 17.36 4.41 -16.91
N TRP A 88 17.13 4.86 -18.12
CA TRP A 88 15.78 4.97 -18.69
C TRP A 88 15.23 3.56 -18.95
N GLY A 89 14.11 3.24 -18.34
CA GLY A 89 13.39 1.97 -18.52
C GLY A 89 12.09 2.17 -19.26
N VAL A 90 11.77 1.29 -20.21
CA VAL A 90 10.50 1.32 -20.95
C VAL A 90 9.36 0.94 -20.01
N ILE A 91 8.29 1.74 -20.02
CA ILE A 91 7.04 1.42 -19.35
C ILE A 91 6.29 0.39 -20.20
N GLU A 92 6.21 -0.83 -19.70
CA GLU A 92 5.52 -1.92 -20.40
C GLU A 92 4.02 -1.65 -20.54
N GLY A 93 3.46 -2.10 -21.67
CA GLY A 93 2.01 -2.01 -21.94
C GLY A 93 1.51 -0.68 -22.48
N PHE A 94 2.35 0.36 -22.55
CA PHE A 94 1.98 1.61 -23.20
C PHE A 94 2.62 1.73 -24.60
N ARG A 95 1.80 2.01 -25.60
CA ARG A 95 2.24 2.33 -26.97
C ARG A 95 1.23 3.29 -27.61
N ALA A 96 1.76 4.28 -28.32
CA ALA A 96 0.96 5.19 -29.12
C ALA A 96 1.66 5.43 -30.48
N LYS A 97 1.12 6.28 -31.31
CA LYS A 97 1.72 6.66 -32.60
C LYS A 97 1.78 8.18 -32.73
N THR A 98 2.82 8.67 -33.34
CA THR A 98 2.90 10.07 -33.78
C THR A 98 2.03 10.29 -35.01
N LYS A 99 1.71 11.55 -35.29
CA LYS A 99 1.24 11.99 -36.60
C LYS A 99 2.38 12.04 -37.61
N SER A 100 2.06 12.36 -38.87
CA SER A 100 3.05 12.49 -39.94
C SER A 100 4.06 13.61 -39.74
N ASP A 101 3.72 14.64 -38.98
CA ASP A 101 4.57 15.76 -38.59
C ASP A 101 5.47 15.47 -37.36
N GLY A 102 5.36 14.27 -36.77
CA GLY A 102 6.10 13.86 -35.58
C GLY A 102 5.41 14.22 -34.27
N SER A 103 4.31 14.97 -34.32
CA SER A 103 3.55 15.34 -33.10
C SER A 103 2.78 14.16 -32.52
N PHE A 104 2.55 14.21 -31.21
CA PHE A 104 1.77 13.21 -30.49
C PHE A 104 0.91 13.87 -29.41
N ARG A 105 -0.19 13.17 -29.07
CA ARG A 105 -1.02 13.50 -27.90
C ARG A 105 -1.69 12.22 -27.40
N PHE A 106 -1.57 11.96 -26.10
CA PHE A 106 -2.21 10.82 -25.42
C PHE A 106 -2.43 11.14 -23.96
N THR A 107 -3.19 10.30 -23.26
CA THR A 107 -3.35 10.39 -21.82
C THR A 107 -2.67 9.22 -21.13
N TYR A 108 -2.08 9.48 -19.97
CA TYR A 108 -1.45 8.47 -19.13
C TYR A 108 -1.62 8.86 -17.64
N PRO A 109 -1.80 7.89 -16.72
CA PRO A 109 -1.96 8.20 -15.31
C PRO A 109 -0.66 8.74 -14.71
N ALA A 110 -0.79 9.77 -13.87
CA ALA A 110 0.31 10.31 -13.10
C ALA A 110 0.96 9.24 -12.22
N PRO A 111 2.30 9.17 -12.16
CA PRO A 111 2.97 8.27 -11.23
C PRO A 111 2.66 8.66 -9.79
N SER A 112 2.69 7.70 -8.87
CA SER A 112 2.50 7.95 -7.44
C SER A 112 3.81 8.19 -6.69
N MET A 113 4.94 8.07 -7.36
CA MET A 113 6.26 8.36 -6.81
C MET A 113 6.66 9.80 -7.09
N ILE A 114 7.34 10.41 -6.13
CA ILE A 114 8.06 11.67 -6.32
C ILE A 114 9.41 11.40 -7.01
N ASP A 115 9.96 12.45 -7.64
CA ASP A 115 11.27 12.42 -8.30
C ASP A 115 11.38 11.49 -9.52
N ILE A 116 10.28 10.89 -9.97
CA ILE A 116 10.28 10.13 -11.20
C ILE A 116 10.27 11.07 -12.40
N SER A 117 11.06 10.75 -13.42
CA SER A 117 11.02 11.45 -14.69
C SER A 117 10.50 10.54 -15.79
N MET A 118 9.71 11.09 -16.71
CA MET A 118 9.24 10.36 -17.89
C MET A 118 9.62 11.12 -19.16
N ARG A 119 9.80 10.39 -20.26
CA ARG A 119 9.97 10.92 -21.60
C ARG A 119 9.29 10.03 -22.62
N VAL A 120 9.03 10.58 -23.78
CA VAL A 120 8.51 9.82 -24.92
C VAL A 120 9.69 9.42 -25.81
N ALA A 121 9.72 8.17 -26.24
CA ALA A 121 10.81 7.64 -27.05
C ALA A 121 10.28 6.81 -28.22
N ALA A 122 11.06 6.84 -29.31
CA ALA A 122 10.93 5.97 -30.48
C ALA A 122 12.34 5.57 -30.95
N PRO A 123 12.50 4.57 -31.82
CA PRO A 123 13.82 4.25 -32.38
C PRO A 123 14.50 5.48 -32.99
N GLY A 124 15.64 5.87 -32.40
CA GLY A 124 16.44 6.99 -32.85
C GLY A 124 15.94 8.40 -32.51
N ALA A 125 14.92 8.54 -31.69
CA ALA A 125 14.38 9.84 -31.26
C ALA A 125 13.81 9.77 -29.85
N VAL A 126 14.05 10.84 -29.06
CA VAL A 126 13.52 11.00 -27.70
C VAL A 126 13.11 12.45 -27.47
N THR A 127 12.15 12.68 -26.57
CA THR A 127 11.77 14.02 -26.13
C THR A 127 12.62 14.48 -24.95
N SER A 128 12.49 15.75 -24.59
CA SER A 128 12.83 16.23 -23.25
C SER A 128 12.11 15.38 -22.19
N SER A 129 12.64 15.36 -20.97
CA SER A 129 12.00 14.65 -19.87
C SER A 129 11.15 15.59 -19.01
N TRP A 130 10.07 15.05 -18.47
CA TRP A 130 9.22 15.71 -17.49
C TRP A 130 9.42 15.07 -16.13
N ARG A 131 9.77 15.86 -15.10
CA ARG A 131 9.90 15.39 -13.72
C ARG A 131 8.58 15.51 -13.01
N PHE A 132 8.18 14.45 -12.31
CA PHE A 132 6.91 14.33 -11.62
C PHE A 132 7.07 14.54 -10.13
N GLU A 133 6.21 15.38 -9.57
CA GLU A 133 6.07 15.60 -8.13
C GLU A 133 4.58 15.54 -7.75
N PRO A 134 3.95 14.36 -7.88
CA PRO A 134 2.52 14.24 -7.62
C PRO A 134 2.22 14.38 -6.13
N LYS A 135 1.05 14.95 -5.84
CA LYS A 135 0.43 14.81 -4.53
C LYS A 135 -0.07 13.37 -4.41
N ALA A 136 0.32 12.66 -3.35
CA ALA A 136 -0.21 11.32 -3.11
C ALA A 136 -1.70 11.42 -2.77
N GLN A 137 -2.55 10.61 -3.40
CA GLN A 137 -3.89 10.37 -2.89
C GLN A 137 -3.79 9.47 -1.67
N ASP A 138 -4.39 9.90 -0.57
CA ASP A 138 -4.47 9.13 0.65
C ASP A 138 -5.88 9.32 1.24
N LEU A 139 -6.45 8.23 1.73
CA LEU A 139 -7.80 8.25 2.26
C LEU A 139 -7.86 7.30 3.45
N THR A 140 -7.86 7.88 4.63
CA THR A 140 -7.86 7.15 5.89
C THR A 140 -9.23 7.18 6.51
N LEU A 141 -9.64 6.02 7.05
CA LEU A 141 -10.84 5.89 7.86
C LEU A 141 -10.46 5.49 9.28
N ALA A 142 -11.14 6.07 10.26
CA ALA A 142 -10.99 5.71 11.66
C ALA A 142 -12.33 5.88 12.39
N THR A 143 -12.49 5.16 13.49
CA THR A 143 -13.54 5.42 14.49
C THR A 143 -12.90 5.93 15.78
N PRO A 144 -13.56 6.83 16.53
CA PRO A 144 -13.12 7.20 17.85
C PRO A 144 -13.00 5.96 18.75
N LYS A 145 -11.86 5.78 19.41
CA LYS A 145 -11.70 4.76 20.44
C LYS A 145 -12.64 5.07 21.61
N LEU A 146 -13.49 4.12 21.96
CA LEU A 146 -14.35 4.22 23.15
C LEU A 146 -13.69 3.55 24.35
N PRO A 147 -13.85 4.10 25.56
CA PRO A 147 -13.35 3.45 26.78
C PRO A 147 -13.90 2.01 26.92
N GLY A 148 -13.01 1.05 27.18
CA GLY A 148 -13.40 -0.36 27.35
C GLY A 148 -13.62 -1.15 26.08
N LEU A 149 -13.45 -0.54 24.90
CA LEU A 149 -13.50 -1.23 23.62
C LEU A 149 -12.11 -1.25 22.95
N ASP A 150 -11.89 -2.25 22.13
CA ASP A 150 -10.70 -2.31 21.28
C ASP A 150 -10.77 -1.25 20.14
N PRO A 151 -9.65 -0.90 19.53
CA PRO A 151 -9.66 -0.04 18.34
C PRO A 151 -10.57 -0.62 17.26
N ASN A 152 -11.33 0.26 16.61
CA ASN A 152 -12.33 -0.11 15.58
C ASN A 152 -13.51 -0.97 16.08
N GLU A 153 -13.76 -1.00 17.39
CA GLU A 153 -14.98 -1.54 17.97
C GLU A 153 -15.99 -0.43 18.27
N VAL A 154 -17.26 -0.74 18.02
CA VAL A 154 -18.38 0.14 18.33
C VAL A 154 -19.51 -0.65 19.01
N LEU A 155 -20.32 0.02 19.82
CA LEU A 155 -21.45 -0.64 20.48
C LEU A 155 -22.65 -0.77 19.53
N MET A 156 -23.29 -1.92 19.57
CA MET A 156 -24.54 -2.18 18.85
C MET A 156 -25.63 -1.17 19.26
N GLY A 157 -26.31 -0.62 18.26
CA GLY A 157 -27.40 0.36 18.48
C GLY A 157 -26.95 1.76 18.92
N VAL A 158 -25.66 1.97 19.17
CA VAL A 158 -25.12 3.27 19.57
C VAL A 158 -24.56 3.99 18.35
N PRO A 159 -24.94 5.26 18.10
CA PRO A 159 -24.35 6.05 17.03
C PRO A 159 -22.83 6.22 17.21
N PHE A 160 -22.08 6.05 16.14
CA PHE A 160 -20.64 6.27 16.11
C PHE A 160 -20.24 7.08 14.87
N THR A 161 -19.10 7.72 14.93
CA THR A 161 -18.57 8.54 13.84
C THR A 161 -17.47 7.80 13.09
N ILE A 162 -17.57 7.73 11.78
CA ILE A 162 -16.44 7.40 10.90
C ILE A 162 -15.74 8.71 10.55
N LEU A 163 -14.50 8.84 10.97
CA LEU A 163 -13.62 9.95 10.64
C LEU A 163 -12.93 9.64 9.31
N VAL A 164 -12.85 10.63 8.45
CA VAL A 164 -12.21 10.54 7.13
C VAL A 164 -11.13 11.58 7.05
N ASP A 165 -9.91 11.18 6.74
CA ASP A 165 -8.81 12.08 6.42
C ASP A 165 -8.40 11.85 4.96
N THR A 166 -8.47 12.90 4.17
CA THR A 166 -8.07 12.89 2.76
C THR A 166 -6.74 13.62 2.56
N THR A 167 -6.11 14.02 3.68
CA THR A 167 -4.83 14.73 3.60
C THR A 167 -3.75 13.78 3.10
N PRO A 168 -3.15 14.05 1.96
CA PRO A 168 -2.10 13.20 1.43
C PRO A 168 -0.94 13.11 2.41
N THR A 169 -0.37 11.92 2.56
CA THR A 169 0.82 11.74 3.39
C THR A 169 2.06 11.68 2.50
N LEU A 170 3.01 12.55 2.76
CA LEU A 170 4.32 12.51 2.14
C LEU A 170 5.26 11.67 3.00
N VAL A 171 5.45 10.41 2.60
CA VAL A 171 6.47 9.56 3.22
C VAL A 171 7.86 10.07 2.80
N GLY A 172 8.71 10.36 3.79
CA GLY A 172 10.06 10.84 3.54
C GLY A 172 10.23 12.36 3.42
N ARG A 173 9.14 13.11 3.47
CA ARG A 173 9.16 14.59 3.48
C ARG A 173 8.26 15.13 4.61
N PRO A 174 8.52 14.82 5.88
CA PRO A 174 7.70 15.28 7.00
C PRO A 174 7.75 16.80 7.21
N ASP A 175 8.75 17.47 6.64
CA ASP A 175 8.95 18.91 6.63
C ASP A 175 7.99 19.66 5.66
N LEU A 176 7.34 18.96 4.76
CA LEU A 176 6.40 19.54 3.81
C LEU A 176 5.00 18.93 4.03
N PRO A 177 4.17 19.53 4.88
CA PRO A 177 2.80 19.08 5.02
C PRO A 177 2.11 19.19 3.66
N PRO A 178 1.44 18.13 3.20
CA PRO A 178 0.70 18.18 1.95
C PRO A 178 -0.45 19.17 2.08
N PRO A 179 -0.78 19.92 1.03
CA PRO A 179 -1.93 20.80 1.06
C PRO A 179 -3.21 19.97 1.20
N PRO A 180 -4.14 20.36 2.08
CA PRO A 180 -5.44 19.72 2.17
C PRO A 180 -6.22 19.91 0.87
N LEU A 181 -7.16 19.00 0.59
CA LEU A 181 -8.09 19.09 -0.53
C LEU A 181 -9.51 19.42 0.00
N PRO A 182 -9.81 20.70 0.29
CA PRO A 182 -11.10 21.10 0.83
C PRO A 182 -12.19 21.05 -0.23
N GLY A 183 -13.43 20.87 0.21
CA GLY A 183 -14.61 20.88 -0.67
C GLY A 183 -14.75 19.63 -1.55
N ARG A 184 -13.97 18.59 -1.32
CA ARG A 184 -14.08 17.34 -2.06
C ARG A 184 -15.26 16.52 -1.56
N LYS A 185 -16.11 16.05 -2.47
CA LYS A 185 -17.24 15.19 -2.13
C LYS A 185 -16.77 13.79 -1.76
N LEU A 186 -17.31 13.28 -0.66
CA LEU A 186 -17.07 11.94 -0.13
C LEU A 186 -18.35 11.12 -0.20
N THR A 187 -18.25 9.85 -0.57
CA THR A 187 -19.37 8.91 -0.59
C THR A 187 -19.04 7.71 0.30
N LEU A 188 -19.75 7.57 1.42
CA LEU A 188 -19.63 6.41 2.31
C LEU A 188 -20.38 5.23 1.71
N GLN A 189 -19.74 4.08 1.67
CA GLN A 189 -20.32 2.84 1.20
C GLN A 189 -20.11 1.72 2.22
N ARG A 190 -21.08 0.82 2.34
CA ARG A 190 -21.03 -0.39 3.16
C ARG A 190 -21.04 -1.63 2.26
N ARG A 191 -20.29 -2.63 2.65
CA ARG A 191 -20.27 -3.92 1.95
C ARG A 191 -21.51 -4.72 2.33
N VAL A 192 -22.21 -5.24 1.33
CA VAL A 192 -23.40 -6.10 1.50
C VAL A 192 -23.26 -7.31 0.58
N ASN A 193 -23.77 -8.47 1.00
CA ASN A 193 -23.90 -9.68 0.19
C ASN A 193 -22.71 -9.99 -0.73
N GLY A 194 -21.55 -10.31 -0.15
CA GLY A 194 -20.34 -10.61 -0.91
C GLY A 194 -19.54 -9.35 -1.24
N ASP A 195 -19.40 -9.00 -2.52
CA ASP A 195 -18.54 -7.91 -2.97
C ASP A 195 -19.27 -6.62 -3.38
N ALA A 196 -20.60 -6.60 -3.26
CA ALA A 196 -21.40 -5.43 -3.59
C ALA A 196 -21.23 -4.31 -2.55
N TRP A 197 -21.22 -3.06 -3.04
CA TRP A 197 -21.12 -1.88 -2.20
C TRP A 197 -22.40 -1.07 -2.31
N GLU A 198 -23.04 -0.83 -1.17
CA GLU A 198 -24.21 0.03 -1.02
C GLU A 198 -23.78 1.43 -0.58
N THR A 199 -24.26 2.47 -1.26
CA THR A 199 -24.02 3.85 -0.84
C THR A 199 -24.96 4.21 0.31
N LEU A 200 -24.39 4.66 1.44
CA LEU A 200 -25.14 5.03 2.64
C LEU A 200 -25.31 6.52 2.79
N ALA A 201 -24.28 7.30 2.53
CA ALA A 201 -24.27 8.73 2.80
C ALA A 201 -23.23 9.46 1.93
N THR A 202 -23.38 10.79 1.85
CA THR A 202 -22.37 11.67 1.26
C THR A 202 -22.00 12.77 2.23
N SER A 203 -20.75 13.25 2.14
CA SER A 203 -20.21 14.37 2.91
C SER A 203 -19.29 15.20 2.02
N VAL A 204 -18.72 16.26 2.56
CA VAL A 204 -17.75 17.11 1.86
C VAL A 204 -16.59 17.38 2.82
N THR A 205 -15.35 17.37 2.31
CA THR A 205 -14.17 17.66 3.12
C THR A 205 -14.16 19.11 3.59
N GLY A 206 -13.82 19.31 4.86
CA GLY A 206 -13.57 20.61 5.46
C GLY A 206 -12.26 21.24 4.98
N LEU A 207 -11.92 22.40 5.54
CA LEU A 207 -10.73 23.18 5.19
C LEU A 207 -9.41 22.40 5.41
N LEU A 208 -9.42 21.46 6.35
CA LEU A 208 -8.26 20.61 6.66
C LEU A 208 -8.27 19.28 5.89
N GLY A 209 -9.16 19.11 4.92
CA GLY A 209 -9.24 17.86 4.16
C GLY A 209 -9.92 16.69 4.88
N ASN A 210 -10.58 16.93 6.01
CA ASN A 210 -11.27 15.88 6.78
C ASN A 210 -12.77 15.92 6.56
N GLY A 211 -13.41 14.76 6.69
CA GLY A 211 -14.84 14.57 6.69
C GLY A 211 -15.31 13.64 7.79
N THR A 212 -16.61 13.57 8.00
CA THR A 212 -17.20 12.68 9.00
C THR A 212 -18.49 12.08 8.49
N PHE A 213 -18.79 10.85 8.97
CA PHE A 213 -20.08 10.19 8.75
C PHE A 213 -20.59 9.62 10.08
N LEU A 214 -21.81 9.96 10.45
CA LEU A 214 -22.50 9.36 11.59
C LEU A 214 -23.19 8.07 11.13
N GLN A 215 -22.95 6.96 11.83
CA GLN A 215 -23.52 5.66 11.52
C GLN A 215 -24.09 5.01 12.78
N THR A 216 -25.05 4.10 12.59
CA THR A 216 -25.57 3.21 13.63
C THR A 216 -25.73 1.83 13.03
N VAL A 217 -25.30 0.80 13.75
CA VAL A 217 -25.45 -0.62 13.35
C VAL A 217 -26.20 -1.36 14.46
N THR A 218 -27.22 -2.10 14.07
CA THR A 218 -28.14 -2.79 15.00
C THR A 218 -27.89 -4.29 15.12
N GLU A 219 -26.91 -4.82 14.39
CA GLU A 219 -26.54 -6.24 14.43
C GLU A 219 -25.07 -6.39 14.86
N PRO A 220 -24.75 -7.34 15.74
CA PRO A 220 -23.38 -7.57 16.17
C PRO A 220 -22.56 -8.24 15.04
N GLY A 221 -21.26 -8.01 15.03
CA GLY A 221 -20.34 -8.63 14.10
C GLY A 221 -19.54 -7.65 13.25
N PRO A 222 -18.78 -8.15 12.27
CA PRO A 222 -17.94 -7.31 11.41
C PRO A 222 -18.80 -6.59 10.36
N VAL A 223 -18.59 -5.27 10.24
CA VAL A 223 -19.18 -4.43 9.20
C VAL A 223 -18.07 -3.73 8.47
N THR A 224 -18.05 -3.84 7.15
CA THR A 224 -17.00 -3.26 6.31
C THR A 224 -17.51 -2.06 5.56
N TYR A 225 -16.81 -0.94 5.70
CA TYR A 225 -17.04 0.31 5.02
C TYR A 225 -15.91 0.63 4.06
N ARG A 226 -16.18 1.50 3.12
CA ARG A 226 -15.18 2.29 2.39
C ARG A 226 -15.74 3.67 2.15
N VAL A 227 -14.87 4.64 1.96
CA VAL A 227 -15.23 5.95 1.45
C VAL A 227 -14.63 6.09 0.06
N ARG A 228 -15.41 6.60 -0.85
CA ARG A 228 -14.97 7.03 -2.16
C ARG A 228 -14.89 8.54 -2.17
N GLU A 229 -13.73 9.08 -2.47
CA GLU A 229 -13.57 10.46 -2.87
C GLU A 229 -14.04 10.60 -4.32
N GLU A 230 -14.94 11.54 -4.57
CA GLU A 230 -15.41 11.80 -5.93
C GLU A 230 -14.42 12.68 -6.71
N ASP A 231 -14.69 12.85 -8.00
CA ASP A 231 -13.91 13.75 -8.83
C ASP A 231 -13.91 15.15 -8.22
N TRP A 232 -12.76 15.82 -8.26
CA TRP A 232 -12.56 17.12 -7.67
C TRP A 232 -11.90 18.06 -8.68
N ASN A 233 -12.41 19.29 -8.76
CA ASN A 233 -11.89 20.32 -9.63
C ASN A 233 -11.79 21.61 -8.83
N LEU A 234 -10.61 22.16 -8.74
CA LEU A 234 -10.36 23.45 -8.11
C LEU A 234 -9.16 24.14 -8.74
N GLY A 235 -9.32 25.41 -9.13
CA GLY A 235 -8.22 26.21 -9.64
C GLY A 235 -7.58 25.68 -10.93
N GLY A 236 -8.32 24.89 -11.73
CA GLY A 236 -7.80 24.23 -12.93
C GLY A 236 -7.28 22.80 -12.70
N ASP A 237 -7.11 22.39 -11.45
CA ASP A 237 -6.72 21.03 -11.10
C ASP A 237 -7.92 20.08 -11.23
N ARG A 238 -7.69 18.96 -11.90
CA ARG A 238 -8.63 17.85 -12.00
C ARG A 238 -8.07 16.62 -11.34
N ILE A 239 -8.79 16.13 -10.33
CA ILE A 239 -8.41 14.93 -9.59
C ILE A 239 -9.52 13.92 -9.75
N GLY A 240 -9.21 12.74 -10.27
CA GLY A 240 -10.16 11.66 -10.43
C GLY A 240 -10.63 11.07 -9.09
N TRP A 241 -11.73 10.33 -9.11
CA TRP A 241 -12.23 9.63 -7.94
C TRP A 241 -11.21 8.62 -7.37
N TYR A 242 -11.25 8.42 -6.06
CA TYR A 242 -10.34 7.49 -5.37
C TYR A 242 -11.06 6.81 -4.19
N PRO A 243 -11.06 5.47 -4.08
CA PRO A 243 -11.66 4.78 -2.95
C PRO A 243 -10.64 4.53 -1.85
N SER A 244 -11.10 4.59 -0.59
CA SER A 244 -10.32 4.07 0.53
C SER A 244 -10.12 2.57 0.42
N PHE A 245 -9.20 2.05 1.22
CA PHE A 245 -9.26 0.65 1.60
C PHE A 245 -10.62 0.34 2.26
N PRO A 246 -11.09 -0.90 2.13
CA PRO A 246 -12.15 -1.38 3.00
C PRO A 246 -11.72 -1.30 4.46
N PHE A 247 -12.52 -0.62 5.27
CA PHE A 247 -12.34 -0.42 6.69
C PHE A 247 -13.36 -1.26 7.45
N THR A 248 -12.92 -2.25 8.21
CA THR A 248 -13.80 -3.12 8.96
C THR A 248 -13.84 -2.70 10.41
N ILE A 249 -15.04 -2.47 10.92
CA ILE A 249 -15.31 -2.27 12.35
C ILE A 249 -15.97 -3.54 12.90
N ARG A 250 -15.81 -3.77 14.20
CA ARG A 250 -16.56 -4.77 14.93
C ARG A 250 -17.67 -4.11 15.75
N VAL A 251 -18.89 -4.54 15.54
CA VAL A 251 -20.05 -4.14 16.33
C VAL A 251 -20.18 -5.12 17.50
N VAL A 252 -20.09 -4.60 18.70
CA VAL A 252 -20.13 -5.37 19.95
C VAL A 252 -21.52 -5.25 20.57
N ASP A 253 -22.14 -6.38 20.85
CA ASP A 253 -23.32 -6.43 21.70
C ASP A 253 -22.89 -6.25 23.16
N PRO A 254 -23.33 -5.19 23.87
CA PRO A 254 -22.96 -5.01 25.28
C PRO A 254 -23.46 -6.11 26.20
N LEU A 255 -24.49 -6.89 25.79
CA LEU A 255 -25.04 -8.00 26.55
C LEU A 255 -24.32 -9.33 26.26
N ASP A 256 -23.70 -9.45 25.07
CA ASP A 256 -22.88 -10.59 24.67
C ASP A 256 -21.64 -10.07 23.89
N PRO A 257 -20.59 -9.65 24.59
CA PRO A 257 -19.40 -9.08 23.96
C PRO A 257 -18.67 -10.03 23.01
N ASP A 258 -18.95 -11.32 23.07
CA ASP A 258 -18.37 -12.34 22.19
C ASP A 258 -19.26 -12.64 20.97
N ALA A 259 -20.50 -12.14 20.95
CA ALA A 259 -21.37 -12.23 19.79
C ALA A 259 -20.71 -11.56 18.58
N GLY A 260 -20.70 -12.28 17.47
CA GLY A 260 -20.12 -11.75 16.23
C GLY A 260 -18.60 -11.57 16.27
N ARG A 261 -17.90 -11.99 17.33
CA ARG A 261 -16.44 -12.09 17.25
C ARG A 261 -16.10 -13.07 16.14
N PRO A 262 -15.51 -12.61 15.02
CA PRO A 262 -14.80 -13.55 14.19
C PRO A 262 -13.80 -14.21 15.15
N ARG A 263 -13.70 -15.51 15.16
CA ARG A 263 -12.56 -16.17 15.79
C ARG A 263 -11.34 -15.73 14.99
N ILE A 264 -10.81 -14.56 15.34
CA ILE A 264 -9.57 -14.05 14.80
C ILE A 264 -8.56 -15.06 15.30
N ASP A 265 -8.05 -15.82 14.37
CA ASP A 265 -6.89 -16.63 14.63
C ASP A 265 -5.70 -15.69 14.79
N THR A 266 -5.58 -15.16 16.01
CA THR A 266 -4.47 -14.33 16.45
C THR A 266 -3.21 -15.15 16.70
N ALA A 267 -3.22 -16.45 16.30
CA ALA A 267 -1.99 -17.21 16.35
C ALA A 267 -0.95 -16.45 15.50
N PRO A 268 0.02 -15.77 16.13
CA PRO A 268 1.06 -15.09 15.40
C PRO A 268 1.75 -16.13 14.53
N SER A 269 2.20 -15.70 13.34
CA SER A 269 3.20 -16.46 12.62
C SER A 269 4.31 -16.74 13.63
N HIS A 270 4.58 -18.00 13.91
CA HIS A 270 5.43 -18.29 15.04
C HIS A 270 6.89 -18.08 14.65
N PRO A 271 7.66 -17.37 15.49
CA PRO A 271 9.08 -17.24 15.28
C PRO A 271 9.68 -18.62 15.14
N VAL A 272 10.41 -18.78 14.11
CA VAL A 272 11.04 -20.04 13.70
C VAL A 272 12.46 -19.98 14.22
N GLY A 273 12.89 -20.93 15.04
CA GLY A 273 14.22 -20.94 15.68
C GLY A 273 15.37 -20.72 14.69
N ARG A 274 16.43 -20.08 15.12
CA ARG A 274 17.60 -19.71 14.30
C ARG A 274 18.34 -20.91 13.77
N ASP A 275 18.41 -21.07 12.43
CA ASP A 275 19.16 -22.10 11.75
C ASP A 275 19.82 -21.58 10.46
N GLY A 276 21.11 -21.36 10.52
CA GLY A 276 21.94 -21.02 9.37
C GLY A 276 21.81 -19.59 8.88
N GLN A 277 22.73 -19.18 8.02
CA GLN A 277 22.74 -17.85 7.41
C GLN A 277 22.24 -17.95 5.95
N ALA A 278 21.32 -17.07 5.58
CA ALA A 278 21.02 -16.85 4.17
C ALA A 278 22.15 -16.05 3.52
N PRO A 279 22.46 -16.31 2.26
CA PRO A 279 23.41 -15.48 1.55
C PRO A 279 22.87 -14.05 1.47
N THR A 280 23.69 -13.08 1.87
CA THR A 280 23.41 -11.66 1.64
C THR A 280 23.36 -11.42 0.14
N THR A 281 22.22 -10.94 -0.37
CA THR A 281 22.06 -10.66 -1.78
C THR A 281 22.09 -9.17 -2.04
N ARG A 282 23.04 -8.74 -2.84
CA ARG A 282 23.02 -7.42 -3.45
C ARG A 282 22.33 -7.54 -4.80
N GLY A 283 21.30 -6.72 -5.06
CA GLY A 283 20.96 -6.41 -6.42
C GLY A 283 19.65 -6.90 -7.00
N GLY A 284 18.54 -6.87 -6.26
CA GLY A 284 17.19 -6.74 -6.88
C GLY A 284 16.81 -7.75 -7.96
N GLN A 285 17.36 -8.95 -7.97
CA GLN A 285 16.94 -10.01 -8.88
C GLN A 285 15.71 -10.72 -8.32
N THR A 286 14.72 -10.97 -9.18
CA THR A 286 13.51 -11.68 -8.81
C THR A 286 13.63 -13.18 -9.11
N ALA A 287 12.97 -14.02 -8.30
CA ALA A 287 12.87 -15.45 -8.57
C ALA A 287 12.14 -15.71 -9.90
N ALA A 288 11.16 -14.89 -10.22
CA ALA A 288 10.43 -14.93 -11.48
C ALA A 288 11.35 -14.78 -12.69
N LYS A 289 12.30 -13.83 -12.66
CA LYS A 289 13.27 -13.62 -13.72
C LYS A 289 14.25 -14.78 -13.84
N ILE A 290 14.84 -15.21 -12.72
CA ILE A 290 15.84 -16.27 -12.68
C ILE A 290 15.27 -17.60 -13.16
N ASN A 291 14.06 -17.95 -12.69
CA ASN A 291 13.43 -19.22 -12.98
C ASN A 291 12.48 -19.18 -14.18
N LYS A 292 12.46 -18.05 -14.92
CA LYS A 292 11.68 -17.86 -16.15
C LYS A 292 10.18 -18.18 -15.97
N TRP A 293 9.54 -17.63 -14.93
CA TRP A 293 8.14 -17.92 -14.63
C TRP A 293 7.16 -17.38 -15.69
N GLY A 294 7.62 -16.50 -16.57
CA GLY A 294 6.83 -15.93 -17.65
C GLY A 294 6.01 -14.72 -17.21
N VAL A 295 4.90 -14.49 -17.88
CA VAL A 295 3.99 -13.37 -17.59
C VAL A 295 3.20 -13.67 -16.33
N SER A 296 3.09 -12.69 -15.42
CA SER A 296 2.27 -12.78 -14.23
C SER A 296 0.78 -12.92 -14.57
N LEU A 297 0.04 -13.66 -13.76
CA LEU A 297 -1.41 -13.76 -13.85
C LEU A 297 -2.09 -12.48 -13.36
N TRP A 298 -1.48 -11.85 -12.36
CA TRP A 298 -1.87 -10.58 -11.79
C TRP A 298 -0.63 -9.84 -11.28
N ASP A 299 -0.71 -8.52 -11.26
CA ASP A 299 0.39 -7.62 -10.91
C ASP A 299 -0.17 -6.36 -10.26
N PHE A 300 0.32 -6.04 -9.06
CA PHE A 300 0.13 -4.76 -8.40
C PHE A 300 1.46 -4.00 -8.45
N ALA A 301 1.61 -3.11 -9.41
CA ALA A 301 2.76 -2.22 -9.54
C ALA A 301 2.34 -0.80 -9.11
N TRP A 302 2.46 -0.52 -7.85
CA TRP A 302 1.89 0.67 -7.20
C TRP A 302 2.40 2.00 -7.74
N ALA A 303 3.60 2.02 -8.34
CA ALA A 303 4.20 3.21 -8.93
C ALA A 303 3.38 3.82 -10.09
N TYR A 304 2.49 3.03 -10.71
CA TYR A 304 1.73 3.44 -11.89
C TYR A 304 0.32 3.95 -11.59
N GLY A 305 0.07 4.46 -10.40
CA GLY A 305 -1.23 5.02 -10.06
C GLY A 305 -2.32 3.98 -9.84
N GLU A 306 -1.96 2.72 -9.61
CA GLU A 306 -2.93 1.66 -9.39
C GLU A 306 -3.76 1.90 -8.13
N SER A 307 -5.05 1.69 -8.26
CA SER A 307 -5.97 1.70 -7.13
C SER A 307 -5.94 0.35 -6.42
N LEU A 308 -6.11 0.40 -5.10
CA LEU A 308 -6.21 -0.78 -4.25
C LEU A 308 -7.46 -1.62 -4.52
N THR A 309 -8.49 -1.01 -5.04
CA THR A 309 -9.82 -1.60 -5.16
C THR A 309 -10.38 -1.54 -6.58
N SER A 310 -9.77 -0.80 -7.51
CA SER A 310 -10.30 -0.69 -8.86
C SER A 310 -9.77 -1.80 -9.77
N LYS A 311 -10.64 -2.31 -10.61
CA LYS A 311 -10.25 -3.15 -11.74
C LYS A 311 -9.29 -2.35 -12.62
N PRO A 312 -8.20 -2.93 -13.11
CA PRO A 312 -7.32 -2.26 -14.05
C PRO A 312 -8.12 -1.86 -15.30
N ALA A 313 -7.84 -0.68 -15.83
CA ALA A 313 -8.51 -0.13 -17.01
C ALA A 313 -8.36 -0.99 -18.28
N ARG A 314 -7.59 -2.06 -18.24
CA ARG A 314 -7.36 -3.01 -19.33
C ARG A 314 -7.53 -4.44 -18.84
N GLY A 315 -8.79 -4.90 -18.80
CA GLY A 315 -9.20 -6.28 -19.11
C GLY A 315 -8.50 -7.46 -18.41
N THR A 316 -7.62 -7.26 -17.45
CA THR A 316 -7.17 -8.35 -16.60
C THR A 316 -8.10 -8.43 -15.40
N ASP A 317 -9.24 -9.05 -15.59
CA ASP A 317 -10.28 -9.27 -14.56
C ASP A 317 -9.79 -10.06 -13.34
N ARG A 318 -8.48 -10.26 -13.19
CA ARG A 318 -7.84 -11.16 -12.24
C ARG A 318 -6.92 -10.50 -11.24
N ARG A 319 -6.91 -9.17 -11.13
CA ARG A 319 -5.97 -8.53 -10.19
C ARG A 319 -6.37 -8.71 -8.74
N GLY A 320 -7.68 -8.74 -8.45
CA GLY A 320 -8.19 -8.78 -7.09
C GLY A 320 -8.19 -7.41 -6.40
N TRP A 321 -8.36 -7.41 -5.10
CA TRP A 321 -8.37 -6.21 -4.25
C TRP A 321 -7.76 -6.53 -2.89
N TRP A 322 -7.28 -5.50 -2.20
CA TRP A 322 -6.76 -5.62 -0.85
C TRP A 322 -7.82 -5.24 0.18
N LEU A 323 -7.92 -6.01 1.24
CA LEU A 323 -8.77 -5.76 2.40
C LEU A 323 -7.89 -5.40 3.59
N ASP A 324 -8.10 -4.22 4.15
CA ASP A 324 -7.54 -3.84 5.44
C ASP A 324 -8.37 -4.51 6.54
N ALA A 325 -7.73 -5.40 7.30
CA ALA A 325 -8.30 -6.13 8.43
C ALA A 325 -7.47 -5.87 9.69
N SER A 326 -6.97 -4.64 9.85
CA SER A 326 -6.20 -4.22 11.01
C SER A 326 -7.05 -4.25 12.28
N ASP A 327 -6.45 -4.73 13.37
CA ASP A 327 -7.09 -4.81 14.70
C ASP A 327 -6.47 -3.84 15.73
N GLY A 328 -5.69 -2.87 15.23
CA GLY A 328 -4.97 -1.90 16.04
C GLY A 328 -5.11 -0.47 15.55
N THR A 329 -4.13 0.37 15.90
CA THR A 329 -4.07 1.78 15.54
C THR A 329 -3.59 1.99 14.11
N GLY A 330 -2.97 0.98 13.52
CA GLY A 330 -2.40 1.03 12.19
C GLY A 330 -3.43 0.92 11.08
N ARG A 331 -2.95 1.12 9.87
CA ARG A 331 -3.76 1.06 8.64
C ARG A 331 -2.94 0.67 7.44
N THR A 332 -3.62 0.30 6.39
CA THR A 332 -3.04 0.09 5.07
C THR A 332 -3.40 1.27 4.14
N ALA A 333 -2.43 1.76 3.40
CA ALA A 333 -2.59 2.87 2.47
C ALA A 333 -1.74 2.66 1.21
N LYS A 334 -2.04 3.43 0.17
CA LYS A 334 -1.18 3.57 -0.99
C LYS A 334 -0.44 4.90 -0.89
N LEU A 335 0.88 4.87 -0.79
CA LEU A 335 1.71 6.05 -0.65
C LEU A 335 2.96 5.96 -1.55
N ASN A 336 3.26 7.04 -2.28
CA ASN A 336 4.49 7.18 -3.06
C ASN A 336 4.86 5.94 -3.89
N GLY A 337 3.87 5.37 -4.59
CA GLY A 337 4.10 4.19 -5.42
C GLY A 337 4.29 2.88 -4.67
N GLN A 338 3.80 2.79 -3.45
CA GLN A 338 3.89 1.60 -2.61
C GLN A 338 2.56 1.31 -1.92
N ILE A 339 2.27 0.05 -1.64
CA ILE A 339 1.34 -0.29 -0.56
C ILE A 339 2.11 -0.14 0.75
N VAL A 340 1.51 0.54 1.72
CA VAL A 340 2.13 0.80 3.01
C VAL A 340 1.20 0.33 4.11
N LEU A 341 1.70 -0.55 4.96
CA LEU A 341 1.11 -0.82 6.25
C LEU A 341 1.83 0.07 7.26
N ASP A 342 1.09 0.97 7.89
CA ASP A 342 1.60 1.94 8.85
C ASP A 342 0.99 1.63 10.22
N SER A 343 1.82 1.43 11.25
CA SER A 343 1.36 0.90 12.54
C SER A 343 0.66 1.93 13.43
N GLY A 344 0.96 3.22 13.26
CA GLY A 344 0.57 4.24 14.23
C GLY A 344 -0.26 5.39 13.70
N ARG A 345 -0.64 5.38 12.43
CA ARG A 345 -1.36 6.51 11.87
C ARG A 345 -2.84 6.47 12.17
N ASN A 346 -3.20 7.08 13.26
CA ASN A 346 -4.55 7.50 13.52
C ASN A 346 -4.60 9.02 13.73
N PHE A 347 -5.77 9.60 13.66
CA PHE A 347 -5.98 11.04 13.86
C PHE A 347 -5.57 11.58 15.24
N ARG A 348 -5.31 10.71 16.19
CA ARG A 348 -5.18 11.07 17.60
C ARG A 348 -3.76 10.98 18.12
N GLY A 349 -2.86 10.29 17.39
CA GLY A 349 -1.51 10.03 17.87
C GLY A 349 -1.47 9.19 19.16
N ASP A 350 -2.44 8.28 19.31
CA ASP A 350 -2.62 7.50 20.55
C ASP A 350 -1.59 6.36 20.71
N GLY A 351 -0.45 6.43 20.02
CA GLY A 351 0.57 5.38 20.02
C GLY A 351 0.30 4.26 18.99
N ASP A 352 1.16 3.26 18.97
CA ASP A 352 1.17 2.16 18.03
C ASP A 352 0.80 0.85 18.71
N TYR A 353 -0.37 0.30 18.41
CA TYR A 353 -0.92 -0.90 19.04
C TYR A 353 -1.51 -1.88 18.05
N GLY A 354 -1.58 -3.15 18.44
CA GLY A 354 -2.27 -4.19 17.70
C GLY A 354 -1.57 -4.59 16.41
N THR A 355 -2.31 -5.14 15.46
CA THR A 355 -1.79 -5.65 14.20
C THR A 355 -2.37 -4.87 13.03
N THR A 356 -1.50 -4.33 12.18
CA THR A 356 -1.91 -3.76 10.88
C THR A 356 -1.84 -4.86 9.83
N ARG A 357 -2.94 -5.09 9.09
CA ARG A 357 -3.05 -6.25 8.21
C ARG A 357 -3.76 -5.92 6.91
N ALA A 358 -3.19 -6.36 5.80
CA ALA A 358 -3.81 -6.31 4.47
C ALA A 358 -3.82 -7.70 3.83
N THR A 359 -4.97 -8.15 3.36
CA THR A 359 -5.13 -9.44 2.68
C THR A 359 -5.61 -9.22 1.24
N LEU A 360 -4.96 -9.88 0.30
CA LEU A 360 -5.38 -9.90 -1.10
C LEU A 360 -6.57 -10.84 -1.29
N HIS A 361 -7.58 -10.39 -2.01
CA HIS A 361 -8.76 -11.16 -2.40
C HIS A 361 -8.93 -11.19 -3.92
N GLY A 362 -9.63 -12.20 -4.41
CA GLY A 362 -10.00 -12.32 -5.83
C GLY A 362 -9.04 -13.15 -6.69
N ASN A 363 -7.89 -13.56 -6.16
CA ASN A 363 -6.90 -14.36 -6.89
C ASN A 363 -6.36 -15.55 -6.09
N PRO A 364 -7.22 -16.36 -5.46
CA PRO A 364 -6.75 -17.52 -4.72
C PRO A 364 -6.20 -18.59 -5.66
N ALA A 365 -5.17 -19.29 -5.23
CA ALA A 365 -4.61 -20.41 -5.97
C ALA A 365 -4.16 -21.53 -5.03
N THR A 366 -4.53 -22.78 -5.36
CA THR A 366 -4.10 -23.95 -4.60
C THR A 366 -2.62 -24.24 -4.79
N TYR A 367 -2.10 -23.94 -5.97
CA TYR A 367 -0.68 -24.04 -6.35
C TYR A 367 -0.33 -22.84 -7.22
N GLY A 368 0.87 -22.32 -7.07
CA GLY A 368 1.29 -21.14 -7.81
C GLY A 368 2.59 -20.57 -7.29
N ARG A 369 2.87 -19.36 -7.70
CA ARG A 369 4.04 -18.59 -7.28
C ARG A 369 3.61 -17.19 -6.92
N TRP A 370 4.20 -16.66 -5.89
CA TRP A 370 3.97 -15.29 -5.41
C TRP A 370 5.33 -14.66 -5.14
N GLU A 371 5.45 -13.40 -5.47
CA GLU A 371 6.65 -12.63 -5.18
C GLU A 371 6.27 -11.18 -4.91
N THR A 372 6.94 -10.56 -3.95
CA THR A 372 6.76 -9.17 -3.56
C THR A 372 8.11 -8.52 -3.33
N ALA A 373 8.23 -7.22 -3.55
CA ALA A 373 9.40 -6.46 -3.15
C ALA A 373 9.01 -5.53 -2.03
N PHE A 374 9.45 -5.81 -0.81
CA PHE A 374 9.12 -4.99 0.34
C PHE A 374 10.34 -4.63 1.19
N ARG A 375 10.16 -3.61 2.01
CA ARG A 375 11.11 -3.14 3.03
C ARG A 375 10.37 -2.78 4.30
N ILE A 376 11.12 -2.73 5.39
CA ILE A 376 10.62 -2.29 6.70
C ILE A 376 11.32 -0.99 7.06
N LYS A 377 10.57 -0.05 7.60
CA LYS A 377 11.11 1.19 8.14
C LYS A 377 10.60 1.39 9.56
N ARG A 378 11.51 1.31 10.53
CA ARG A 378 11.26 1.66 11.91
C ARG A 378 11.61 3.13 12.11
N PHE A 379 10.75 3.89 12.76
CA PHE A 379 10.92 5.33 13.00
C PHE A 379 11.34 5.65 14.42
N GLU A 380 11.02 4.77 15.36
CA GLU A 380 11.22 4.96 16.78
C GLU A 380 11.93 3.77 17.41
N THR A 381 12.49 4.01 18.59
CA THR A 381 13.11 2.99 19.44
C THR A 381 12.74 3.31 20.89
N GLY A 382 12.51 2.31 21.71
CA GLY A 382 12.16 2.50 23.12
C GLY A 382 11.03 1.59 23.59
N ALA A 383 10.22 1.12 22.66
CA ALA A 383 9.23 0.07 22.87
C ALA A 383 9.63 -1.22 22.14
N ASP A 384 8.74 -2.20 22.11
CA ASP A 384 8.94 -3.43 21.36
C ASP A 384 8.78 -3.20 19.85
N ASP A 385 9.47 -4.00 19.05
CA ASP A 385 9.41 -3.91 17.60
C ASP A 385 8.27 -4.78 17.03
N TYR A 386 7.64 -4.28 15.97
CA TYR A 386 6.73 -5.06 15.15
C TYR A 386 7.46 -6.14 14.36
N HIS A 387 6.76 -7.24 14.12
CA HIS A 387 7.14 -8.23 13.11
C HIS A 387 6.47 -7.88 11.78
N ALA A 388 7.27 -7.72 10.74
CA ALA A 388 6.76 -7.61 9.37
C ALA A 388 6.60 -9.01 8.78
N VAL A 389 5.37 -9.39 8.50
CA VAL A 389 5.01 -10.76 8.13
C VAL A 389 4.36 -10.79 6.76
N LEU A 390 4.93 -11.62 5.89
CA LEU A 390 4.37 -12.01 4.61
C LEU A 390 3.94 -13.47 4.68
N GLU A 391 2.67 -13.75 4.43
CA GLU A 391 2.12 -15.10 4.50
C GLU A 391 1.32 -15.46 3.26
N LEU A 392 1.25 -16.76 2.96
CA LEU A 392 0.12 -17.33 2.25
C LEU A 392 -0.85 -17.92 3.29
N VAL A 393 -2.10 -17.48 3.21
CA VAL A 393 -3.18 -17.93 4.08
C VAL A 393 -4.30 -18.56 3.26
N PRO A 394 -5.09 -19.49 3.82
CA PRO A 394 -6.29 -19.97 3.15
C PRO A 394 -7.24 -18.81 2.78
N ASP A 395 -7.73 -18.81 1.55
CA ASP A 395 -8.66 -17.79 1.05
C ASP A 395 -10.03 -17.85 1.77
N ARG A 396 -10.45 -19.05 2.19
CA ARG A 396 -11.73 -19.24 2.88
C ARG A 396 -11.53 -19.32 4.38
N ALA A 397 -12.33 -18.57 5.13
CA ALA A 397 -12.32 -18.60 6.59
C ALA A 397 -12.51 -20.01 7.18
N SER A 398 -13.33 -20.87 6.52
CA SER A 398 -13.54 -22.26 6.93
C SER A 398 -12.26 -23.12 6.88
N ASP A 399 -11.32 -22.77 6.04
CA ASP A 399 -10.04 -23.47 5.89
C ASP A 399 -8.96 -22.91 6.84
N TYR A 400 -9.22 -21.73 7.40
CA TYR A 400 -8.33 -21.02 8.32
C TYR A 400 -8.67 -21.41 9.75
N ARG A 401 -7.94 -22.38 10.28
CA ARG A 401 -8.13 -22.83 11.66
C ARG A 401 -6.82 -22.69 12.43
N CYS A 402 -6.75 -21.72 13.36
CA CYS A 402 -5.59 -21.52 14.24
C CYS A 402 -4.24 -21.41 13.50
N GLY A 403 -4.22 -20.86 12.28
CA GLY A 403 -3.01 -20.78 11.47
C GLY A 403 -2.46 -22.13 10.97
N THR A 404 -3.23 -23.19 11.07
CA THR A 404 -2.75 -24.56 10.80
C THR A 404 -2.39 -24.85 9.35
N ARG A 405 -2.72 -23.95 8.43
CA ARG A 405 -2.38 -24.09 7.00
C ARG A 405 -1.61 -22.91 6.46
N ASN A 406 -1.22 -21.98 7.32
CA ASN A 406 -0.44 -20.83 6.90
C ASN A 406 0.96 -21.25 6.45
N ILE A 407 1.43 -20.54 5.44
CA ILE A 407 2.82 -20.61 5.02
C ILE A 407 3.43 -19.24 5.33
N THR A 408 4.34 -19.20 6.29
CA THR A 408 5.16 -18.02 6.56
C THR A 408 6.18 -17.89 5.43
N VAL A 409 5.94 -16.92 4.55
CA VAL A 409 6.86 -16.62 3.44
C VAL A 409 8.03 -15.82 3.95
N ALA A 410 7.76 -14.87 4.83
CA ALA A 410 8.74 -14.09 5.59
C ALA A 410 8.14 -13.63 6.91
N ASP A 411 8.88 -13.72 7.98
CA ASP A 411 8.62 -13.09 9.27
C ASP A 411 9.92 -12.43 9.72
N ILE A 412 9.92 -11.11 9.83
CA ILE A 412 11.12 -10.29 10.05
C ILE A 412 10.81 -9.32 11.17
N ASP A 413 11.57 -9.41 12.24
CA ASP A 413 11.62 -8.40 13.29
C ASP A 413 12.07 -7.06 12.69
N ALA A 414 11.32 -5.99 12.93
CA ALA A 414 11.58 -4.67 12.34
C ALA A 414 12.96 -4.10 12.67
N GLY A 415 13.55 -4.50 13.80
CA GLY A 415 14.92 -4.18 14.19
C GLY A 415 15.95 -5.24 13.81
N GLY A 416 15.48 -6.39 13.30
CA GLY A 416 16.27 -7.59 13.11
C GLY A 416 16.93 -7.74 11.75
N LYS A 417 17.84 -8.72 11.70
CA LYS A 417 18.56 -9.12 10.48
C LYS A 417 18.29 -10.59 10.14
N THR A 418 17.17 -11.10 10.61
CA THR A 418 16.79 -12.50 10.42
C THR A 418 15.44 -12.61 9.74
N LEU A 419 15.31 -13.61 8.91
CA LEU A 419 14.10 -14.00 8.21
C LEU A 419 13.68 -15.37 8.71
N ASP A 420 12.52 -15.46 9.30
CA ASP A 420 11.88 -16.72 9.63
C ASP A 420 10.94 -17.16 8.51
N ILE A 421 11.06 -18.44 8.12
CA ILE A 421 10.24 -19.07 7.08
C ILE A 421 9.66 -20.38 7.58
N GLY A 422 8.48 -20.77 7.12
CA GLY A 422 7.92 -22.03 7.57
C GLY A 422 6.55 -22.36 7.00
N VAL A 423 6.05 -23.53 7.38
CA VAL A 423 4.68 -23.98 7.10
C VAL A 423 4.20 -24.85 8.24
N ARG A 424 2.92 -24.70 8.59
CA ARG A 424 2.20 -25.52 9.58
C ARG A 424 1.14 -26.36 8.91
N THR A 425 0.84 -27.50 9.50
CA THR A 425 -0.21 -28.39 9.01
C THR A 425 -1.30 -28.60 10.07
N ALA A 426 -2.48 -28.94 9.63
CA ALA A 426 -3.59 -29.27 10.52
C ALA A 426 -3.34 -30.50 11.41
N GLN A 427 -2.29 -31.30 11.12
CA GLN A 427 -1.92 -32.49 11.88
C GLN A 427 -0.86 -32.20 12.95
N GLY A 428 -0.64 -30.96 13.33
CA GLY A 428 0.33 -30.60 14.37
C GLY A 428 1.79 -30.73 13.95
N LEU A 429 2.07 -30.78 12.66
CA LEU A 429 3.42 -30.79 12.12
C LEU A 429 3.80 -29.41 11.54
N GLN A 430 5.05 -29.02 11.74
CA GLN A 430 5.58 -27.80 11.14
C GLN A 430 6.98 -28.05 10.55
N TRP A 431 7.30 -27.26 9.54
CA TRP A 431 8.65 -27.10 9.00
C TRP A 431 9.06 -25.65 9.16
N LYS A 432 10.28 -25.42 9.61
CA LYS A 432 10.74 -24.08 9.93
C LYS A 432 12.24 -23.88 9.71
N ALA A 433 12.66 -22.66 9.43
CA ALA A 433 14.04 -22.24 9.40
C ALA A 433 14.20 -20.74 9.57
N THR A 434 15.28 -20.32 10.23
CA THR A 434 15.74 -18.93 10.28
C THR A 434 16.89 -18.73 9.30
N ARG A 435 16.89 -17.61 8.60
CA ARG A 435 17.94 -17.21 7.66
C ARG A 435 18.40 -15.79 7.98
N GLY A 436 19.69 -15.52 7.82
CA GLY A 436 20.18 -14.15 7.84
C GLY A 436 19.68 -13.40 6.62
N ILE A 437 19.18 -12.18 6.81
CA ILE A 437 18.75 -11.28 5.76
C ILE A 437 19.13 -9.85 6.16
N ASP A 438 19.64 -9.09 5.20
CA ASP A 438 19.85 -7.67 5.38
C ASP A 438 18.99 -6.94 4.33
N ILE A 439 17.77 -6.65 4.73
CA ILE A 439 16.90 -5.78 3.94
C ILE A 439 17.04 -4.32 4.34
N GLY A 440 17.48 -4.02 5.58
CA GLY A 440 17.75 -2.67 6.06
C GLY A 440 16.78 -1.64 5.52
N THR A 441 17.31 -0.61 4.85
CA THR A 441 16.53 0.43 4.18
C THR A 441 16.21 0.11 2.70
N ARG A 442 16.73 -0.99 2.15
CA ARG A 442 16.45 -1.40 0.77
C ARG A 442 15.27 -2.36 0.70
N SER A 443 14.58 -2.37 -0.44
CA SER A 443 13.59 -3.41 -0.75
C SER A 443 14.29 -4.73 -1.06
N ALA A 444 13.72 -5.85 -0.58
CA ALA A 444 14.10 -7.20 -0.94
C ALA A 444 12.97 -7.87 -1.71
N ALA A 445 13.31 -8.61 -2.77
CA ALA A 445 12.33 -9.45 -3.46
C ALA A 445 12.17 -10.77 -2.70
N ILE A 446 11.03 -10.99 -2.08
CA ILE A 446 10.69 -12.19 -1.33
C ILE A 446 9.65 -12.98 -2.12
N GLY A 447 9.94 -14.25 -2.38
CA GLY A 447 9.08 -15.09 -3.20
C GLY A 447 8.87 -16.48 -2.64
N ILE A 448 7.81 -17.13 -3.14
CA ILE A 448 7.45 -18.49 -2.80
C ILE A 448 6.91 -19.24 -4.02
N GLU A 449 7.28 -20.50 -4.15
CA GLU A 449 6.66 -21.46 -5.07
C GLU A 449 5.97 -22.55 -4.26
N LEU A 450 4.65 -22.66 -4.45
CA LEU A 450 3.81 -23.69 -3.84
C LEU A 450 3.45 -24.73 -4.91
N GLY A 451 4.15 -25.83 -4.92
CA GLY A 451 3.93 -26.96 -5.81
C GLY A 451 3.07 -28.06 -5.18
N LYS A 452 2.67 -29.07 -5.97
CA LYS A 452 1.86 -30.20 -5.50
C LYS A 452 2.57 -31.05 -4.42
N ARG A 453 3.90 -31.01 -4.34
CA ARG A 453 4.73 -31.86 -3.47
C ARG A 453 5.89 -31.12 -2.78
N HIS A 454 5.99 -29.80 -2.97
CA HIS A 454 7.07 -28.99 -2.42
C HIS A 454 6.61 -27.56 -2.19
N ILE A 455 7.34 -26.89 -1.31
CA ILE A 455 7.27 -25.46 -1.08
C ILE A 455 8.70 -24.95 -1.13
N THR A 456 8.93 -23.87 -1.88
CA THR A 456 10.27 -23.29 -2.05
C THR A 456 10.23 -21.79 -1.80
N TRP A 457 11.11 -21.30 -0.93
CA TRP A 457 11.25 -19.90 -0.56
C TRP A 457 12.41 -19.24 -1.27
N PHE A 458 12.24 -18.00 -1.65
CA PHE A 458 13.24 -17.21 -2.38
C PHE A 458 13.45 -15.86 -1.71
N VAL A 459 14.70 -15.38 -1.73
CA VAL A 459 15.08 -14.01 -1.38
C VAL A 459 15.99 -13.48 -2.48
N ASP A 460 15.62 -12.34 -3.08
CA ASP A 460 16.33 -11.73 -4.22
C ASP A 460 16.70 -12.79 -5.29
N GLY A 461 15.72 -13.64 -5.62
CA GLY A 461 15.83 -14.69 -6.61
C GLY A 461 16.62 -15.94 -6.20
N LYS A 462 17.25 -15.97 -5.02
CA LYS A 462 17.97 -17.13 -4.51
C LYS A 462 17.08 -18.00 -3.63
N THR A 463 17.18 -19.32 -3.79
CA THR A 463 16.47 -20.28 -2.94
C THR A 463 17.07 -20.28 -1.53
N VAL A 464 16.26 -19.97 -0.53
CA VAL A 464 16.64 -19.93 0.89
C VAL A 464 16.06 -21.07 1.72
N GLY A 465 15.06 -21.79 1.18
CA GLY A 465 14.49 -22.95 1.85
C GLY A 465 13.65 -23.81 0.91
N VAL A 466 13.61 -25.12 1.19
CA VAL A 466 12.77 -26.08 0.45
C VAL A 466 12.21 -27.13 1.41
N VAL A 467 10.89 -27.37 1.30
CA VAL A 467 10.21 -28.50 1.91
C VAL A 467 9.68 -29.41 0.82
N ARG A 468 10.11 -30.67 0.81
CA ARG A 468 9.65 -31.72 -0.12
C ARG A 468 8.77 -32.72 0.61
N SER A 469 7.55 -32.31 0.91
CA SER A 469 6.60 -33.17 1.63
C SER A 469 5.18 -32.88 1.17
N ARG A 470 4.44 -33.91 0.82
CA ARG A 470 3.02 -33.79 0.48
C ARG A 470 2.17 -33.36 1.69
N THR A 471 2.60 -33.69 2.90
CA THR A 471 1.90 -33.33 4.14
C THR A 471 2.10 -31.88 4.51
N ALA A 472 3.17 -31.24 4.04
CA ALA A 472 3.41 -29.80 4.26
C ALA A 472 2.56 -28.90 3.35
N VAL A 473 2.05 -29.42 2.22
CA VAL A 473 1.29 -28.65 1.23
C VAL A 473 -0.15 -28.49 1.70
N PRO A 474 -0.69 -27.26 1.86
CA PRO A 474 -2.03 -27.00 2.39
C PRO A 474 -3.18 -27.60 1.57
N ARG A 475 -3.05 -27.67 0.26
CA ARG A 475 -4.04 -28.21 -0.71
C ARG A 475 -5.40 -27.49 -0.69
N VAL A 476 -5.43 -26.28 -0.26
CA VAL A 476 -6.59 -25.37 -0.30
C VAL A 476 -6.18 -24.12 -1.09
N PRO A 477 -7.13 -23.36 -1.63
CA PRO A 477 -6.83 -22.08 -2.23
C PRO A 477 -6.18 -21.13 -1.22
N MET A 478 -5.03 -20.59 -1.56
CA MET A 478 -4.22 -19.69 -0.74
C MET A 478 -4.21 -18.30 -1.34
N THR A 479 -4.12 -17.30 -0.49
CA THR A 479 -3.96 -15.89 -0.87
C THR A 479 -2.84 -15.22 -0.09
N LEU A 480 -2.38 -14.06 -0.56
CA LEU A 480 -1.29 -13.30 0.04
C LEU A 480 -1.81 -12.40 1.16
N ARG A 481 -1.08 -12.35 2.28
CA ARG A 481 -1.33 -11.45 3.39
C ARG A 481 -0.04 -10.76 3.83
N LEU A 482 -0.11 -9.44 3.98
CA LEU A 482 0.91 -8.60 4.60
C LEU A 482 0.44 -8.19 5.99
N SER A 483 1.32 -8.20 6.96
CA SER A 483 1.00 -7.76 8.32
C SER A 483 2.19 -7.08 9.01
N LEU A 484 1.91 -6.07 9.82
CA LEU A 484 2.76 -5.64 10.93
C LEU A 484 2.13 -6.20 12.20
N VAL A 485 2.72 -7.23 12.76
CA VAL A 485 2.19 -7.94 13.92
C VAL A 485 2.76 -7.34 15.19
N GLY A 486 1.90 -6.74 16.00
CA GLY A 486 2.22 -6.21 17.32
C GLY A 486 1.73 -7.12 18.46
N LYS A 487 1.87 -6.66 19.69
CA LYS A 487 1.55 -7.41 20.91
C LYS A 487 0.25 -6.90 21.58
N GLY A 488 -0.86 -7.01 20.88
CA GLY A 488 -2.17 -6.62 21.41
C GLY A 488 -2.24 -5.14 21.80
N THR A 489 -2.45 -4.85 23.08
CA THR A 489 -2.54 -3.48 23.60
C THR A 489 -1.20 -2.89 24.07
N GLN A 490 -0.11 -3.62 23.89
CA GLN A 490 1.22 -3.12 24.23
C GLN A 490 1.66 -2.09 23.19
N GLU A 491 2.21 -0.96 23.65
CA GLU A 491 2.79 0.04 22.77
C GLU A 491 4.03 -0.50 22.06
N MET A 492 4.10 -0.26 20.77
CA MET A 492 5.16 -0.74 19.89
C MET A 492 5.90 0.43 19.25
N ASN A 493 7.09 0.20 18.74
CA ASN A 493 7.83 1.19 17.96
C ASN A 493 7.14 1.48 16.63
N HIS A 494 6.93 2.76 16.32
CA HIS A 494 6.32 3.16 15.05
C HIS A 494 7.06 2.55 13.85
N THR A 495 6.33 1.80 13.03
CA THR A 495 6.90 0.98 11.96
C THR A 495 6.02 1.02 10.71
N GLN A 496 6.66 1.06 9.55
CA GLN A 496 6.02 0.86 8.26
C GLN A 496 6.57 -0.37 7.54
N LEU A 497 5.68 -1.17 6.99
CA LEU A 497 5.99 -2.14 5.94
C LEU A 497 5.58 -1.50 4.61
N LEU A 498 6.52 -1.38 3.69
CA LEU A 498 6.31 -0.76 2.37
C LEU A 498 6.59 -1.79 1.29
N SER A 499 5.67 -1.98 0.36
CA SER A 499 5.89 -2.87 -0.78
C SER A 499 5.72 -2.16 -2.10
N ASP A 500 6.69 -2.35 -3.00
CA ASP A 500 6.73 -1.71 -4.32
C ASP A 500 5.81 -2.42 -5.32
N TRP A 501 5.67 -3.73 -5.18
CA TRP A 501 4.83 -4.56 -6.05
C TRP A 501 4.56 -5.93 -5.45
N GLU A 502 3.42 -6.53 -5.81
CA GLU A 502 3.05 -7.92 -5.56
C GLU A 502 2.61 -8.58 -6.87
N ARG A 503 3.03 -9.82 -7.09
CA ARG A 503 2.79 -10.56 -8.33
C ARG A 503 2.49 -12.03 -8.09
N GLY A 504 1.66 -12.60 -8.96
CA GLY A 504 1.34 -14.02 -8.94
C GLY A 504 1.51 -14.68 -10.30
N TRP A 505 1.97 -15.95 -10.30
CA TRP A 505 2.16 -16.76 -11.52
C TRP A 505 1.60 -18.16 -11.34
N SER A 506 1.19 -18.77 -12.45
CA SER A 506 0.90 -20.21 -12.51
C SER A 506 2.20 -21.04 -12.44
N LEU A 507 2.04 -22.35 -12.26
CA LEU A 507 3.14 -23.31 -12.38
C LEU A 507 3.39 -23.78 -13.82
N ASP A 508 2.62 -23.34 -14.78
CA ASP A 508 2.62 -23.88 -16.17
C ASP A 508 3.87 -23.48 -16.95
N ARG A 509 4.52 -22.41 -16.56
CA ARG A 509 5.73 -21.90 -17.20
C ARG A 509 6.90 -21.88 -16.22
N GLY A 510 8.10 -21.90 -16.76
CA GLY A 510 9.31 -21.89 -15.99
C GLY A 510 9.58 -23.21 -15.28
N LYS A 511 10.76 -23.30 -14.71
CA LYS A 511 11.21 -24.51 -14.00
C LYS A 511 10.76 -24.45 -12.54
N GLN A 512 10.14 -25.54 -12.05
CA GLN A 512 9.87 -25.68 -10.63
C GLN A 512 11.18 -25.94 -9.87
N VAL A 513 11.37 -25.24 -8.76
CA VAL A 513 12.59 -25.31 -7.97
C VAL A 513 12.37 -26.22 -6.77
N THR A 514 12.97 -27.40 -6.80
CA THR A 514 12.84 -28.41 -5.75
C THR A 514 14.13 -28.70 -4.99
N LYS A 515 15.21 -27.96 -5.31
CA LYS A 515 16.53 -28.10 -4.64
C LYS A 515 16.81 -26.84 -3.81
N GLY A 516 17.30 -27.03 -2.60
CA GLY A 516 17.64 -25.95 -1.67
C GLY A 516 17.86 -26.48 -0.26
N ALA A 517 18.20 -25.59 0.67
CA ALA A 517 18.37 -25.93 2.07
C ALA A 517 17.06 -26.46 2.66
N PRO A 518 17.06 -27.62 3.32
CA PRO A 518 15.84 -28.14 3.94
C PRO A 518 15.45 -27.31 5.17
N LEU A 519 14.16 -27.32 5.49
CA LEU A 519 13.64 -26.81 6.75
C LEU A 519 13.61 -27.94 7.79
N LYS A 520 13.78 -27.61 9.07
CA LYS A 520 13.65 -28.56 10.18
C LYS A 520 12.19 -28.88 10.41
N LYS A 521 11.89 -30.16 10.55
CA LYS A 521 10.56 -30.67 10.92
C LYS A 521 10.45 -30.81 12.43
N SER A 522 9.34 -30.36 13.00
CA SER A 522 8.98 -30.55 14.40
C SER A 522 7.46 -30.71 14.54
N SER A 523 7.00 -31.05 15.73
CA SER A 523 5.60 -30.97 16.11
C SER A 523 5.27 -29.62 16.75
N TYR A 524 4.00 -29.23 16.72
CA TYR A 524 3.44 -28.11 17.47
C TYR A 524 2.02 -28.46 17.89
N ASP A 525 1.52 -27.77 18.90
CA ASP A 525 0.11 -27.89 19.29
C ASP A 525 -0.79 -27.19 18.24
N ALA A 526 -1.63 -27.97 17.56
CA ALA A 526 -2.59 -27.50 16.58
C ALA A 526 -3.97 -27.18 17.20
N GLY A 527 -4.11 -27.35 18.51
CA GLY A 527 -5.29 -26.97 19.25
C GLY A 527 -5.44 -25.45 19.34
N CYS A 528 -6.67 -24.94 19.25
CA CYS A 528 -6.97 -23.55 19.49
C CYS A 528 -8.07 -23.39 20.53
#